data_a6967c2f513e31113b37ececb2152a75
#
_entry.id   a6967c2f513e31113b37ececb2152a75
#
_cell.length_a   1.000
_cell.length_b   1.000
_cell.length_c   1.000
_cell.angle_alpha   90.00
_cell.angle_beta   90.00
_cell.angle_gamma   90.00
#
_symmetry.space_group_name_H-M   'P 1'
#
loop_
_entity.id
_entity.type
_entity.pdbx_description
1 polymer ?
#
loop_
_entity_poly.entity_id
_entity_poly.type
_entity_poly.pdbx_seq_one_letter_code
_entity_poly.pdbx_strand_id
1 'polypeptide(L)'
;MIDKAILDEVLPVPELETLKEEKIAELKEEGFAITNFHSGGVFYTLLLIVLRIKIEFTELLRAILNNMTLTHSTGAWLDIKAADYGKKRKKAQKAQGLVTLSRTNDQGEAVKIEKGHIFKTQKDINGEELRFFAIEAAVLQKGSRSVDVLVEAEKEGSRYNVPERQITRSLTFVL
;
A
#
# COMPACT_ATOMS: atom_id res chain seq x y z
N MET A 1 4.05 -10.52 10.82
CA MET A 1 4.06 -11.66 9.88
C MET A 1 4.86 -12.76 10.54
N ILE A 2 4.38 -13.99 10.55
CA ILE A 2 5.14 -15.14 11.03
C ILE A 2 6.39 -15.27 10.16
N ASP A 3 7.51 -15.67 10.74
CA ASP A 3 8.74 -15.86 9.98
C ASP A 3 8.48 -16.85 8.83
N LYS A 4 8.95 -16.47 7.64
CA LYS A 4 8.80 -17.30 6.46
C LYS A 4 9.44 -18.68 6.64
N ALA A 5 10.58 -18.74 7.33
CA ALA A 5 11.27 -20.01 7.63
C ALA A 5 10.40 -20.98 8.43
N ILE A 6 9.67 -20.47 9.43
CA ILE A 6 8.74 -21.28 10.21
C ILE A 6 7.56 -21.77 9.35
N LEU A 7 7.02 -20.91 8.49
CA LEU A 7 5.94 -21.31 7.59
C LEU A 7 6.41 -22.34 6.55
N ASP A 8 7.63 -22.22 6.07
CA ASP A 8 8.21 -23.16 5.11
C ASP A 8 8.52 -24.53 5.75
N GLU A 9 8.82 -24.54 7.05
CA GLU A 9 9.01 -25.80 7.82
C GLU A 9 7.67 -26.49 8.11
N VAL A 10 6.66 -25.74 8.59
CA VAL A 10 5.37 -26.30 9.04
C VAL A 10 4.45 -26.64 7.87
N LEU A 11 4.44 -25.81 6.85
CA LEU A 11 3.55 -25.96 5.68
C LEU A 11 4.28 -25.53 4.41
N PRO A 12 5.21 -26.36 3.89
CA PRO A 12 5.92 -26.04 2.65
C PRO A 12 4.97 -25.97 1.47
N VAL A 13 5.17 -25.00 0.60
CA VAL A 13 4.48 -24.92 -0.70
C VAL A 13 5.35 -25.65 -1.73
N PRO A 14 4.90 -26.81 -2.22
CA PRO A 14 5.68 -27.56 -3.19
C PRO A 14 5.69 -26.86 -4.56
N GLU A 15 6.79 -26.99 -5.27
CA GLU A 15 6.85 -26.56 -6.66
C GLU A 15 6.03 -27.51 -7.55
N LEU A 16 5.31 -26.96 -8.54
CA LEU A 16 4.38 -27.73 -9.38
C LEU A 16 5.06 -28.90 -10.10
N GLU A 17 6.26 -28.67 -10.64
CA GLU A 17 6.98 -29.71 -11.40
C GLU A 17 7.42 -30.85 -10.47
N THR A 18 7.99 -30.53 -9.32
CA THR A 18 8.41 -31.52 -8.32
C THR A 18 7.22 -32.36 -7.83
N LEU A 19 6.10 -31.68 -7.50
CA LEU A 19 4.88 -32.34 -7.05
C LEU A 19 4.27 -33.22 -8.12
N LYS A 20 4.33 -32.80 -9.38
CA LYS A 20 3.87 -33.57 -10.54
C LYS A 20 4.69 -34.86 -10.70
N GLU A 21 6.01 -34.75 -10.68
CA GLU A 21 6.92 -35.90 -10.82
C GLU A 21 6.70 -36.91 -9.69
N GLU A 22 6.60 -36.43 -8.44
CA GLU A 22 6.30 -37.26 -7.26
C GLU A 22 4.99 -38.03 -7.45
N LYS A 23 3.90 -37.32 -7.81
CA LYS A 23 2.58 -37.93 -7.94
C LYS A 23 2.47 -38.87 -9.15
N ILE A 24 3.18 -38.63 -10.25
CA ILE A 24 3.27 -39.56 -11.38
C ILE A 24 4.02 -40.82 -10.95
N ALA A 25 5.10 -40.71 -10.17
CA ALA A 25 5.83 -41.86 -9.66
C ALA A 25 4.95 -42.73 -8.76
N GLU A 26 4.26 -42.10 -7.78
CA GLU A 26 3.33 -42.75 -6.86
C GLU A 26 2.22 -43.51 -7.59
N LEU A 27 1.58 -42.86 -8.58
CA LEU A 27 0.53 -43.51 -9.40
C LEU A 27 1.05 -44.72 -10.20
N LYS A 28 2.31 -44.67 -10.65
CA LYS A 28 2.93 -45.84 -11.33
C LYS A 28 3.21 -46.98 -10.35
N GLU A 29 3.67 -46.67 -9.14
CA GLU A 29 3.91 -47.68 -8.09
C GLU A 29 2.61 -48.36 -7.66
N GLU A 30 1.52 -47.62 -7.58
CA GLU A 30 0.18 -48.14 -7.29
C GLU A 30 -0.44 -48.97 -8.44
N GLY A 31 0.26 -49.10 -9.54
CA GLY A 31 -0.19 -49.90 -10.67
C GLY A 31 -1.31 -49.24 -11.50
N PHE A 32 -1.35 -47.89 -11.50
CA PHE A 32 -2.35 -47.16 -12.25
C PHE A 32 -2.26 -47.45 -13.76
N ALA A 33 -3.35 -47.90 -14.37
CA ALA A 33 -3.38 -48.42 -15.75
C ALA A 33 -3.14 -47.34 -16.83
N ILE A 34 -3.33 -46.07 -16.51
CA ILE A 34 -3.10 -44.95 -17.42
C ILE A 34 -1.63 -44.57 -17.38
N THR A 35 -0.90 -44.85 -18.45
CA THR A 35 0.54 -44.58 -18.56
C THR A 35 0.85 -43.34 -19.40
N ASN A 36 -0.15 -42.74 -20.04
CA ASN A 36 0.03 -41.56 -20.89
C ASN A 36 -0.01 -40.24 -20.09
N PHE A 37 1.13 -39.86 -19.55
CA PHE A 37 1.34 -38.60 -18.83
C PHE A 37 1.96 -37.52 -19.74
N HIS A 38 1.70 -37.56 -21.04
CA HIS A 38 2.24 -36.57 -21.97
C HIS A 38 1.38 -35.30 -22.00
N SER A 39 2.02 -34.19 -22.28
CA SER A 39 1.35 -32.90 -22.42
C SER A 39 0.27 -32.97 -23.52
N GLY A 40 -0.92 -32.44 -23.24
CA GLY A 40 -2.09 -32.51 -24.13
C GLY A 40 -3.03 -33.67 -23.89
N GLY A 41 -2.68 -34.63 -23.05
CA GLY A 41 -3.60 -35.69 -22.61
C GLY A 41 -4.64 -35.19 -21.63
N VAL A 42 -5.88 -35.65 -21.72
CA VAL A 42 -6.96 -35.26 -20.78
C VAL A 42 -6.58 -35.59 -19.35
N PHE A 43 -6.04 -36.78 -19.11
CA PHE A 43 -5.61 -37.16 -17.75
C PHE A 43 -4.48 -36.28 -17.21
N TYR A 44 -3.48 -35.99 -18.05
CA TYR A 44 -2.41 -35.05 -17.68
C TYR A 44 -2.95 -33.68 -17.31
N THR A 45 -3.88 -33.17 -18.09
CA THR A 45 -4.53 -31.86 -17.80
C THR A 45 -5.29 -31.89 -16.50
N LEU A 46 -6.07 -32.94 -16.23
CA LEU A 46 -6.80 -33.10 -14.95
C LEU A 46 -5.84 -33.19 -13.76
N LEU A 47 -4.75 -33.95 -13.89
CA LEU A 47 -3.72 -34.03 -12.86
C LEU A 47 -3.15 -32.66 -12.55
N LEU A 48 -2.77 -31.89 -13.57
CA LEU A 48 -2.24 -30.53 -13.36
C LEU A 48 -3.25 -29.60 -12.66
N ILE A 49 -4.54 -29.71 -13.00
CA ILE A 49 -5.59 -28.92 -12.34
C ILE A 49 -5.64 -29.28 -10.85
N VAL A 50 -5.69 -30.55 -10.52
CA VAL A 50 -5.72 -31.02 -9.12
C VAL A 50 -4.48 -30.57 -8.34
N LEU A 51 -3.29 -30.67 -8.95
CA LEU A 51 -2.05 -30.23 -8.30
C LEU A 51 -2.01 -28.74 -8.08
N ARG A 52 -2.49 -27.93 -9.00
CA ARG A 52 -2.63 -26.48 -8.84
C ARG A 52 -3.59 -26.14 -7.70
N ILE A 53 -4.75 -26.77 -7.66
CA ILE A 53 -5.72 -26.60 -6.57
C ILE A 53 -5.05 -26.94 -5.21
N LYS A 54 -4.26 -28.00 -5.14
CA LYS A 54 -3.51 -28.37 -3.91
C LYS A 54 -2.55 -27.26 -3.50
N ILE A 55 -1.80 -26.70 -4.44
CA ILE A 55 -0.87 -25.59 -4.17
C ILE A 55 -1.62 -24.36 -3.68
N GLU A 56 -2.65 -23.91 -4.38
CA GLU A 56 -3.48 -22.77 -4.00
C GLU A 56 -4.12 -22.96 -2.61
N PHE A 57 -4.58 -24.17 -2.30
CA PHE A 57 -5.11 -24.50 -0.97
C PHE A 57 -4.03 -24.42 0.11
N THR A 58 -2.82 -24.89 -0.17
CA THR A 58 -1.67 -24.78 0.74
C THR A 58 -1.32 -23.30 1.00
N GLU A 59 -1.30 -22.47 -0.03
CA GLU A 59 -1.09 -21.03 0.11
C GLU A 59 -2.20 -20.35 0.93
N LEU A 60 -3.46 -20.73 0.72
CA LEU A 60 -4.58 -20.26 1.53
C LEU A 60 -4.42 -20.64 3.01
N LEU A 61 -4.03 -21.89 3.29
CA LEU A 61 -3.76 -22.33 4.66
C LEU A 61 -2.62 -21.52 5.30
N ARG A 62 -1.55 -21.24 4.56
CA ARG A 62 -0.46 -20.36 5.03
C ARG A 62 -0.97 -18.95 5.35
N ALA A 63 -1.81 -18.40 4.50
CA ALA A 63 -2.43 -17.09 4.74
C ALA A 63 -3.29 -17.09 6.01
N ILE A 64 -4.06 -18.14 6.24
CA ILE A 64 -4.86 -18.32 7.46
C ILE A 64 -3.94 -18.41 8.69
N LEU A 65 -2.92 -19.27 8.66
CA LEU A 65 -1.96 -19.41 9.76
C LEU A 65 -1.28 -18.07 10.08
N ASN A 66 -0.86 -17.35 9.06
CA ASN A 66 -0.20 -16.06 9.21
C ASN A 66 -1.11 -15.02 9.88
N ASN A 67 -2.42 -15.14 9.68
CA ASN A 67 -3.42 -14.25 10.25
C ASN A 67 -4.10 -14.81 11.50
N MET A 68 -3.67 -15.97 12.04
CA MET A 68 -4.28 -16.54 13.23
C MET A 68 -4.11 -15.70 14.49
N THR A 69 -2.96 -15.06 14.66
CA THR A 69 -2.68 -14.23 15.84
C THR A 69 -2.98 -12.76 15.56
N LEU A 70 -3.36 -12.02 16.58
CA LEU A 70 -3.65 -10.59 16.47
C LEU A 70 -2.41 -9.79 16.02
N THR A 71 -1.24 -10.16 16.54
CA THR A 71 0.05 -9.52 16.23
C THR A 71 0.48 -9.65 14.78
N HIS A 72 0.06 -10.70 14.12
CA HIS A 72 0.44 -10.97 12.72
C HIS A 72 -0.67 -10.68 11.71
N SER A 73 -1.90 -10.47 12.20
CA SER A 73 -3.04 -10.14 11.35
C SER A 73 -2.88 -8.79 10.67
N THR A 74 -3.23 -8.73 9.38
CA THR A 74 -3.19 -7.51 8.58
C THR A 74 -4.48 -7.33 7.77
N GLY A 75 -4.71 -6.11 7.28
CA GLY A 75 -5.85 -5.83 6.39
C GLY A 75 -7.20 -6.20 7.01
N ALA A 76 -8.05 -6.85 6.22
CA ALA A 76 -9.40 -7.26 6.62
C ALA A 76 -9.41 -8.26 7.78
N TRP A 77 -8.41 -9.14 7.88
CA TRP A 77 -8.28 -10.09 8.99
C TRP A 77 -8.13 -9.38 10.33
N LEU A 78 -7.33 -8.30 10.35
CA LEU A 78 -7.19 -7.48 11.56
C LEU A 78 -8.49 -6.76 11.90
N ASP A 79 -9.24 -6.29 10.89
CA ASP A 79 -10.51 -5.59 11.11
C ASP A 79 -11.58 -6.53 11.69
N ILE A 80 -11.65 -7.79 11.23
CA ILE A 80 -12.53 -8.82 11.79
C ILE A 80 -12.18 -9.05 13.26
N LYS A 81 -10.91 -9.28 13.58
CA LYS A 81 -10.48 -9.50 14.96
C LYS A 81 -10.67 -8.29 15.86
N ALA A 82 -10.45 -7.09 15.32
CA ALA A 82 -10.70 -5.85 16.08
C ALA A 82 -12.18 -5.71 16.44
N ALA A 83 -13.08 -6.15 15.55
CA ALA A 83 -14.51 -6.11 15.79
C ALA A 83 -14.92 -7.01 16.98
N ASP A 84 -14.29 -8.15 17.19
CA ASP A 84 -14.53 -9.04 18.34
C ASP A 84 -14.23 -8.33 19.67
N TYR A 85 -13.32 -7.37 19.67
CA TYR A 85 -12.99 -6.51 20.81
C TYR A 85 -13.73 -5.16 20.81
N GLY A 86 -14.76 -5.00 19.96
CA GLY A 86 -15.52 -3.76 19.84
C GLY A 86 -14.69 -2.58 19.28
N LYS A 87 -13.58 -2.87 18.62
CA LYS A 87 -12.70 -1.86 18.02
C LYS A 87 -12.91 -1.75 16.52
N LYS A 88 -12.71 -0.55 15.98
CA LYS A 88 -12.74 -0.29 14.55
C LYS A 88 -11.48 0.46 14.14
N ARG A 89 -11.04 0.23 12.91
CA ARG A 89 -9.94 1.01 12.32
C ARG A 89 -10.29 2.49 12.30
N LYS A 90 -9.37 3.32 12.72
CA LYS A 90 -9.51 4.78 12.56
C LYS A 90 -9.56 5.11 11.08
N LYS A 91 -10.48 6.00 10.71
CA LYS A 91 -10.54 6.51 9.34
C LYS A 91 -9.27 7.30 9.03
N ALA A 92 -8.88 7.28 7.78
CA ALA A 92 -7.82 8.14 7.31
C ALA A 92 -8.20 9.62 7.55
N GLN A 93 -7.21 10.45 7.82
CA GLN A 93 -7.37 11.89 7.96
C GLN A 93 -6.46 12.58 6.96
N LYS A 94 -6.84 13.78 6.57
CA LYS A 94 -6.01 14.63 5.74
C LYS A 94 -4.80 15.11 6.52
N ALA A 95 -3.62 15.03 5.91
CA ALA A 95 -2.41 15.59 6.51
C ALA A 95 -2.53 17.11 6.61
N GLN A 96 -2.11 17.67 7.73
CA GLN A 96 -2.05 19.11 7.96
C GLN A 96 -0.63 19.50 8.37
N GLY A 97 -0.22 20.70 8.01
CA GLY A 97 1.10 21.20 8.34
C GLY A 97 1.24 22.69 8.03
N LEU A 98 2.37 23.26 8.44
CA LEU A 98 2.72 24.64 8.16
C LEU A 98 3.61 24.71 6.92
N VAL A 99 3.29 25.61 6.00
CA VAL A 99 4.11 25.97 4.86
C VAL A 99 4.58 27.40 5.03
N THR A 100 5.89 27.60 5.11
CA THR A 100 6.49 28.93 5.17
C THR A 100 6.64 29.49 3.77
N LEU A 101 5.86 30.50 3.44
CA LEU A 101 6.03 31.28 2.22
C LEU A 101 7.06 32.36 2.48
N SER A 102 8.13 32.39 1.69
CA SER A 102 9.18 33.38 1.83
C SER A 102 9.43 34.15 0.53
N ARG A 103 9.90 35.39 0.66
CA ARG A 103 10.36 36.23 -0.46
C ARG A 103 11.81 36.69 -0.24
N THR A 104 12.50 36.86 -1.34
CA THR A 104 13.92 37.27 -1.34
C THR A 104 14.08 38.75 -0.97
N ASN A 105 13.08 39.59 -1.33
CA ASN A 105 13.12 41.03 -1.11
C ASN A 105 12.07 41.44 -0.07
N ASP A 106 12.44 42.21 0.98
CA ASP A 106 11.55 42.76 1.99
C ASP A 106 10.83 44.04 1.57
N GLN A 107 11.23 44.67 0.45
CA GLN A 107 10.62 45.87 -0.11
C GLN A 107 9.29 45.62 -0.84
N GLY A 108 8.88 44.35 -0.98
CA GLY A 108 7.63 44.02 -1.69
C GLY A 108 6.37 44.45 -0.95
N GLU A 109 5.32 44.67 -1.72
CA GLU A 109 3.97 44.97 -1.20
C GLU A 109 3.43 43.80 -0.36
N ALA A 110 2.39 44.07 0.45
CA ALA A 110 1.72 43.03 1.21
C ALA A 110 1.05 42.01 0.27
N VAL A 111 1.27 40.73 0.50
CA VAL A 111 0.69 39.64 -0.29
C VAL A 111 -0.33 38.91 0.56
N LYS A 112 -1.58 38.90 0.09
CA LYS A 112 -2.68 38.20 0.75
C LYS A 112 -2.77 36.78 0.20
N ILE A 113 -2.73 35.80 1.09
CA ILE A 113 -2.97 34.38 0.79
C ILE A 113 -4.37 34.06 1.28
N GLU A 114 -5.26 33.74 0.36
CA GLU A 114 -6.64 33.44 0.71
C GLU A 114 -6.81 31.97 1.17
N LYS A 115 -7.85 31.72 1.94
CA LYS A 115 -8.27 30.35 2.23
C LYS A 115 -8.56 29.61 0.90
N GLY A 116 -8.06 28.38 0.80
CA GLY A 116 -8.16 27.57 -0.43
C GLY A 116 -7.03 27.79 -1.43
N HIS A 117 -6.06 28.67 -1.11
CA HIS A 117 -4.86 28.81 -1.91
C HIS A 117 -4.12 27.49 -2.04
N ILE A 118 -3.64 27.18 -3.26
CA ILE A 118 -3.09 25.86 -3.60
C ILE A 118 -1.57 25.87 -3.53
N PHE A 119 -1.03 25.03 -2.68
CA PHE A 119 0.38 24.69 -2.63
C PHE A 119 0.60 23.29 -3.22
N LYS A 120 1.73 23.09 -3.88
CA LYS A 120 2.07 21.81 -4.51
C LYS A 120 3.47 21.35 -4.12
N THR A 121 3.62 20.03 -4.06
CA THR A 121 4.95 19.43 -4.13
C THR A 121 5.51 19.55 -5.55
N GLN A 122 6.79 19.23 -5.73
CA GLN A 122 7.31 18.85 -7.03
C GLN A 122 6.61 17.56 -7.47
N LYS A 123 7.23 16.61 -8.01
CA LYS A 123 6.65 15.30 -8.25
C LYS A 123 6.93 14.41 -7.05
N ASP A 124 5.94 13.61 -6.64
CA ASP A 124 6.15 12.58 -5.65
C ASP A 124 6.92 11.38 -6.23
N ILE A 125 7.12 10.34 -5.42
CA ILE A 125 7.82 9.10 -5.81
C ILE A 125 7.13 8.43 -7.02
N ASN A 126 5.81 8.59 -7.17
CA ASN A 126 5.03 8.05 -8.28
C ASN A 126 4.93 9.01 -9.48
N GLY A 127 5.61 10.16 -9.43
CA GLY A 127 5.63 11.15 -10.49
C GLY A 127 4.43 12.08 -10.54
N GLU A 128 3.55 12.06 -9.54
CA GLU A 128 2.40 12.95 -9.43
C GLU A 128 2.66 14.11 -8.47
N GLU A 129 2.07 15.26 -8.76
CA GLU A 129 2.10 16.42 -7.86
C GLU A 129 1.01 16.30 -6.80
N LEU A 130 1.38 16.45 -5.52
CA LEU A 130 0.45 16.50 -4.41
C LEU A 130 0.03 17.93 -4.12
N ARG A 131 -1.27 18.12 -3.87
CA ARG A 131 -1.87 19.42 -3.62
C ARG A 131 -2.24 19.58 -2.16
N PHE A 132 -2.02 20.78 -1.64
CA PHE A 132 -2.39 21.20 -0.30
C PHE A 132 -3.10 22.53 -0.39
N PHE A 133 -4.13 22.73 0.42
CA PHE A 133 -4.96 23.94 0.42
C PHE A 133 -4.75 24.70 1.71
N ALA A 134 -4.62 26.02 1.62
CA ALA A 134 -4.62 26.87 2.81
C ALA A 134 -5.96 26.76 3.55
N ILE A 135 -5.92 26.45 4.84
CA ILE A 135 -7.10 26.33 5.69
C ILE A 135 -7.61 27.70 6.09
N GLU A 136 -6.66 28.61 6.32
CA GLU A 136 -6.92 29.97 6.78
C GLU A 136 -6.24 30.99 5.86
N ALA A 137 -6.74 32.20 5.89
CA ALA A 137 -6.10 33.31 5.19
C ALA A 137 -4.87 33.78 5.96
N ALA A 138 -3.79 34.10 5.25
CA ALA A 138 -2.59 34.68 5.83
C ALA A 138 -2.17 35.92 5.01
N VAL A 139 -1.41 36.81 5.62
CA VAL A 139 -0.91 38.01 4.96
C VAL A 139 0.60 38.12 5.18
N LEU A 140 1.36 38.07 4.12
CA LEU A 140 2.77 38.44 4.15
C LEU A 140 2.87 39.96 4.15
N GLN A 141 3.11 40.54 5.32
CA GLN A 141 3.15 41.99 5.51
C GLN A 141 4.27 42.64 4.70
N LYS A 142 4.07 43.93 4.34
CA LYS A 142 5.16 44.75 3.79
C LYS A 142 6.28 44.84 4.83
N GLY A 143 7.51 44.62 4.41
CA GLY A 143 8.69 44.57 5.28
C GLY A 143 8.98 43.21 5.94
N SER A 144 8.06 42.24 5.83
CA SER A 144 8.29 40.88 6.33
C SER A 144 8.84 39.99 5.22
N ARG A 145 9.75 39.07 5.56
CA ARG A 145 10.37 38.14 4.61
C ARG A 145 9.63 36.81 4.50
N SER A 146 8.85 36.44 5.48
CA SER A 146 8.14 35.17 5.48
C SER A 146 6.82 35.24 6.23
N VAL A 147 5.94 34.29 5.92
CA VAL A 147 4.68 34.04 6.64
C VAL A 147 4.40 32.53 6.64
N ASP A 148 3.95 32.02 7.77
CA ASP A 148 3.52 30.65 7.89
C ASP A 148 2.04 30.53 7.54
N VAL A 149 1.72 29.54 6.71
CA VAL A 149 0.37 29.24 6.23
C VAL A 149 0.01 27.82 6.64
N LEU A 150 -1.08 27.67 7.37
CA LEU A 150 -1.61 26.36 7.73
C LEU A 150 -2.29 25.75 6.50
N VAL A 151 -1.85 24.56 6.10
CA VAL A 151 -2.36 23.86 4.92
C VAL A 151 -2.89 22.48 5.26
N GLU A 152 -3.84 22.02 4.47
CA GLU A 152 -4.42 20.68 4.53
C GLU A 152 -4.28 19.98 3.18
N ALA A 153 -4.01 18.68 3.21
CA ALA A 153 -3.92 17.83 2.03
C ALA A 153 -5.25 17.76 1.25
N GLU A 154 -5.17 17.62 -0.07
CA GLU A 154 -6.34 17.45 -0.94
C GLU A 154 -7.12 16.19 -0.58
N LYS A 155 -6.42 15.08 -0.33
CA LYS A 155 -7.00 13.77 0.00
C LYS A 155 -6.41 13.21 1.28
N GLU A 156 -7.11 12.25 1.82
CA GLU A 156 -6.66 11.46 2.97
C GLU A 156 -5.60 10.43 2.55
N GLY A 157 -4.78 10.02 3.51
CA GLY A 157 -3.85 8.90 3.36
C GLY A 157 -2.38 9.27 3.56
N SER A 158 -1.58 8.25 3.85
CA SER A 158 -0.16 8.37 4.18
C SER A 158 0.71 8.95 3.06
N ARG A 159 0.22 8.92 1.82
CA ARG A 159 0.88 9.52 0.66
C ARG A 159 1.11 11.03 0.82
N TYR A 160 0.21 11.71 1.55
CA TYR A 160 0.30 13.14 1.83
C TYR A 160 1.19 13.49 3.03
N ASN A 161 1.78 12.51 3.71
CA ASN A 161 2.80 12.74 4.72
C ASN A 161 4.14 13.00 4.04
N VAL A 162 4.30 14.21 3.55
CA VAL A 162 5.51 14.63 2.85
C VAL A 162 6.58 15.12 3.82
N PRO A 163 7.88 14.85 3.56
CA PRO A 163 8.98 15.41 4.32
C PRO A 163 9.03 16.93 4.22
N GLU A 164 9.82 17.55 5.07
CA GLU A 164 10.08 18.98 5.02
C GLU A 164 10.64 19.42 3.67
N ARG A 165 10.30 20.65 3.25
CA ARG A 165 10.76 21.31 2.02
C ARG A 165 10.31 20.65 0.72
N GLN A 166 9.34 19.75 0.76
CA GLN A 166 8.78 19.15 -0.46
C GLN A 166 7.70 20.01 -1.12
N ILE A 167 7.01 20.86 -0.35
CA ILE A 167 6.01 21.78 -0.89
C ILE A 167 6.73 23.04 -1.34
N THR A 168 7.01 23.15 -2.64
CA THR A 168 7.88 24.19 -3.21
C THR A 168 7.20 25.07 -4.22
N ARG A 169 5.96 24.78 -4.60
CA ARG A 169 5.22 25.52 -5.62
C ARG A 169 3.91 26.06 -5.10
N SER A 170 3.53 27.25 -5.54
CA SER A 170 2.24 27.86 -5.31
C SER A 170 1.55 28.11 -6.65
N LEU A 171 0.24 27.83 -6.73
CA LEU A 171 -0.47 27.90 -8.03
C LEU A 171 -1.24 29.19 -8.25
N THR A 172 -1.34 30.06 -7.26
CA THR A 172 -2.26 31.17 -7.35
C THR A 172 -1.57 32.51 -7.18
N PHE A 173 -0.50 32.76 -7.91
CA PHE A 173 -0.06 34.13 -8.16
C PHE A 173 0.04 34.35 -9.65
N VAL A 174 -1.10 34.75 -10.26
CA VAL A 174 -1.09 35.66 -11.37
C VAL A 174 -1.18 37.04 -10.75
N LEU A 175 -0.05 37.68 -10.63
CA LEU A 175 0.04 39.12 -10.52
C LEU A 175 0.03 39.69 -11.89
#